data_44741fdac2b24823e6fc28cb02d109b4
#
_entry.id   44741fdac2b24823e6fc28cb02d109b4
#
_cell.length_a   1.000
_cell.length_b   1.000
_cell.length_c   1.000
_cell.angle_alpha   90.00
_cell.angle_beta   90.00
_cell.angle_gamma   90.00
#
_symmetry.space_group_name_H-M   'P 1'
#
loop_
_entity.id
_entity.type
_entity.pdbx_description
1 polymer ?
#
loop_
_entity_poly.entity_id
_entity_poly.type
_entity_poly.pdbx_seq_one_letter_code
_entity_poly.pdbx_strand_id
1 'polypeptide(L)'
;MSDSSAALSIECVRVNSLDIPQARDLDTIRRVIEVAGQGPTTLPNLMELTSFSKRHVHYRTHAARALGMVTMSRDPVLVTLTSAGSEMLATAPYSKGEAELLRKGFESGPLGPFASMMLATPAPTLDVFAAAVGAAGLLSPATARHRAQGLLAWRTRLLGEAKGTQSEDRQLILF
;
A
#
# COMPACT_ATOMS: atom_id res chain seq x y z
N MET A 1 -44.09 -6.83 15.51
CA MET A 1 -42.73 -6.41 15.85
C MET A 1 -41.79 -7.28 15.06
N SER A 2 -41.43 -6.81 13.86
CA SER A 2 -40.61 -7.60 12.93
C SER A 2 -39.19 -7.04 12.99
N ASP A 3 -38.33 -7.81 13.64
CA ASP A 3 -36.91 -7.54 13.69
C ASP A 3 -36.31 -7.88 12.31
N SER A 4 -36.09 -6.86 11.50
CA SER A 4 -35.43 -6.99 10.22
C SER A 4 -33.92 -6.87 10.45
N SER A 5 -33.33 -7.96 10.91
CA SER A 5 -31.87 -8.12 10.92
C SER A 5 -31.40 -8.23 9.47
N ALA A 6 -31.13 -7.09 8.85
CA ALA A 6 -30.41 -7.02 7.58
C ALA A 6 -28.99 -7.51 7.84
N ALA A 7 -28.78 -8.80 7.77
CA ALA A 7 -27.46 -9.40 7.66
C ALA A 7 -26.84 -8.86 6.36
N LEU A 8 -25.95 -7.87 6.48
CA LEU A 8 -25.05 -7.45 5.43
C LEU A 8 -24.23 -8.69 5.03
N SER A 9 -24.69 -9.39 3.99
CA SER A 9 -23.89 -10.41 3.31
C SER A 9 -22.70 -9.66 2.70
N ILE A 10 -21.60 -9.60 3.43
CA ILE A 10 -20.34 -9.20 2.86
C ILE A 10 -19.98 -10.31 1.88
N GLU A 11 -20.29 -10.09 0.59
CA GLU A 11 -19.71 -10.93 -0.45
C GLU A 11 -18.20 -10.88 -0.25
N CYS A 12 -17.63 -12.02 0.16
CA CYS A 12 -16.21 -12.12 0.45
C CYS A 12 -15.44 -12.06 -0.87
N VAL A 13 -15.17 -10.84 -1.33
CA VAL A 13 -14.38 -10.62 -2.55
C VAL A 13 -12.99 -11.20 -2.30
N ARG A 14 -12.60 -12.15 -3.14
CA ARG A 14 -11.29 -12.78 -3.07
C ARG A 14 -10.21 -11.88 -3.63
N VAL A 15 -9.14 -11.70 -2.89
CA VAL A 15 -7.94 -10.96 -3.30
C VAL A 15 -6.77 -11.94 -3.31
N ASN A 16 -5.98 -11.95 -4.39
CA ASN A 16 -4.78 -12.77 -4.41
C ASN A 16 -3.84 -12.33 -3.28
N SER A 17 -3.38 -13.28 -2.49
CA SER A 17 -2.50 -12.98 -1.35
C SER A 17 -1.20 -12.27 -1.75
N LEU A 18 -0.72 -12.45 -2.97
CA LEU A 18 0.44 -11.73 -3.50
C LEU A 18 0.16 -10.24 -3.76
N ASP A 19 -1.11 -9.88 -3.96
CA ASP A 19 -1.52 -8.51 -4.19
C ASP A 19 -1.80 -7.74 -2.89
N ILE A 20 -1.85 -8.43 -1.75
CA ILE A 20 -1.93 -7.80 -0.44
C ILE A 20 -0.50 -7.52 0.05
N PRO A 21 -0.03 -6.26 0.04
CA PRO A 21 1.36 -5.93 0.28
C PRO A 21 1.86 -6.29 1.68
N GLN A 22 3.15 -6.59 1.76
CA GLN A 22 3.89 -6.72 3.01
C GLN A 22 4.76 -5.48 3.29
N ALA A 23 4.91 -4.59 2.32
CA ALA A 23 5.66 -3.35 2.47
C ALA A 23 4.82 -2.34 3.25
N ARG A 24 5.42 -1.74 4.26
CA ARG A 24 4.78 -0.85 5.21
C ARG A 24 4.99 0.64 4.89
N ASP A 25 6.09 0.93 4.25
CA ASP A 25 6.59 2.28 4.04
C ASP A 25 6.47 2.67 2.57
N LEU A 26 5.62 3.67 2.31
CA LEU A 26 5.39 4.20 0.97
C LEU A 26 6.61 4.94 0.40
N ASP A 27 7.50 5.48 1.22
CA ASP A 27 8.73 6.13 0.72
C ASP A 27 9.67 5.10 0.09
N THR A 28 9.78 3.92 0.71
CA THR A 28 10.60 2.84 0.15
C THR A 28 9.96 2.19 -1.09
N ILE A 29 8.62 2.21 -1.19
CA ILE A 29 7.90 1.80 -2.40
C ILE A 29 8.15 2.83 -3.50
N ARG A 30 8.04 4.14 -3.20
CA ARG A 30 8.35 5.22 -4.13
C ARG A 30 9.76 5.10 -4.69
N ARG A 31 10.74 4.72 -3.85
CA ARG A 31 12.13 4.50 -4.31
C ARG A 31 12.24 3.45 -5.41
N VAL A 32 11.47 2.37 -5.32
CA VAL A 32 11.40 1.35 -6.39
C VAL A 32 10.80 1.94 -7.67
N ILE A 33 9.75 2.75 -7.55
CA ILE A 33 9.09 3.41 -8.69
C ILE A 33 10.05 4.41 -9.36
N GLU A 34 10.83 5.15 -8.59
CA GLU A 34 11.85 6.09 -9.09
C GLU A 34 12.91 5.38 -9.93
N VAL A 35 13.39 4.21 -9.49
CA VAL A 35 14.34 3.42 -10.27
C VAL A 35 13.69 2.88 -11.55
N ALA A 36 12.44 2.39 -11.47
CA ALA A 36 11.70 1.95 -12.65
C ALA A 36 11.42 3.09 -13.64
N GLY A 37 11.40 4.34 -13.16
CA GLY A 37 11.26 5.54 -13.98
C GLY A 37 12.47 5.83 -14.86
N GLN A 38 13.62 5.25 -14.57
CA GLN A 38 14.83 5.37 -15.40
C GLN A 38 14.82 4.41 -16.61
N GLY A 39 13.87 3.49 -16.65
CA GLY A 39 13.69 2.50 -17.71
C GLY A 39 13.31 1.11 -17.15
N PRO A 40 12.90 0.17 -18.02
CA PRO A 40 12.63 -1.20 -17.61
C PRO A 40 13.83 -1.78 -16.85
N THR A 41 13.58 -2.38 -15.69
CA THR A 41 14.65 -2.83 -14.79
C THR A 41 14.38 -4.23 -14.25
N THR A 42 15.43 -4.95 -13.88
CA THR A 42 15.36 -6.28 -13.26
C THR A 42 15.36 -6.17 -11.73
N LEU A 43 14.93 -7.24 -11.04
CA LEU A 43 15.01 -7.29 -9.58
C LEU A 43 16.46 -7.17 -9.05
N PRO A 44 17.48 -7.84 -9.64
CA PRO A 44 18.87 -7.63 -9.24
C PRO A 44 19.33 -6.17 -9.37
N ASN A 45 18.96 -5.49 -10.47
CA ASN A 45 19.31 -4.09 -10.66
C ASN A 45 18.59 -3.18 -9.65
N LEU A 46 17.32 -3.48 -9.33
CA LEU A 46 16.62 -2.80 -8.24
C LEU A 46 17.32 -2.97 -6.89
N MET A 47 17.85 -4.17 -6.58
CA MET A 47 18.62 -4.40 -5.36
C MET A 47 19.87 -3.52 -5.30
N GLU A 48 20.61 -3.45 -6.40
CA GLU A 48 21.83 -2.63 -6.51
C GLU A 48 21.54 -1.14 -6.33
N LEU A 49 20.56 -0.61 -7.10
CA LEU A 49 20.26 0.83 -7.11
C LEU A 49 19.53 1.33 -5.85
N THR A 50 18.81 0.45 -5.16
CA THR A 50 18.10 0.81 -3.94
C THR A 50 18.84 0.42 -2.66
N SER A 51 19.84 -0.43 -2.76
CA SER A 51 20.52 -1.09 -1.62
C SER A 51 19.56 -1.93 -0.75
N PHE A 52 18.43 -2.36 -1.28
CA PHE A 52 17.49 -3.21 -0.58
C PHE A 52 17.86 -4.69 -0.74
N SER A 53 17.60 -5.49 0.29
CA SER A 53 17.74 -6.95 0.18
C SER A 53 16.71 -7.51 -0.83
N LYS A 54 17.00 -8.70 -1.39
CA LYS A 54 16.11 -9.41 -2.32
C LYS A 54 14.66 -9.47 -1.82
N ARG A 55 14.45 -9.83 -0.56
CA ARG A 55 13.14 -9.91 0.07
C ARG A 55 12.43 -8.56 0.07
N HIS A 56 13.14 -7.50 0.41
CA HIS A 56 12.59 -6.14 0.46
C HIS A 56 12.27 -5.60 -0.92
N VAL A 57 13.09 -5.86 -1.94
CA VAL A 57 12.78 -5.49 -3.32
C VAL A 57 11.49 -6.17 -3.77
N HIS A 58 11.35 -7.49 -3.54
CA HIS A 58 10.13 -8.21 -3.87
C HIS A 58 8.88 -7.56 -3.25
N TYR A 59 8.89 -7.33 -1.94
CA TYR A 59 7.72 -6.78 -1.24
C TYR A 59 7.34 -5.39 -1.74
N ARG A 60 8.33 -4.53 -1.98
CA ARG A 60 8.09 -3.15 -2.46
C ARG A 60 7.65 -3.11 -3.91
N THR A 61 8.22 -3.96 -4.77
CA THR A 61 7.80 -4.07 -6.17
C THR A 61 6.37 -4.59 -6.29
N HIS A 62 6.00 -5.62 -5.50
CA HIS A 62 4.62 -6.10 -5.46
C HIS A 62 3.65 -5.03 -4.94
N ALA A 63 4.05 -4.23 -3.95
CA ALA A 63 3.27 -3.11 -3.45
C ALA A 63 3.08 -2.02 -4.53
N ALA A 64 4.15 -1.64 -5.23
CA ALA A 64 4.09 -0.69 -6.35
C ALA A 64 3.18 -1.20 -7.47
N ARG A 65 3.22 -2.51 -7.76
CA ARG A 65 2.33 -3.15 -8.73
C ARG A 65 0.88 -3.14 -8.25
N ALA A 66 0.62 -3.46 -7.00
CA ALA A 66 -0.74 -3.44 -6.43
C ALA A 66 -1.36 -2.04 -6.44
N LEU A 67 -0.54 -0.99 -6.37
CA LEU A 67 -0.95 0.41 -6.54
C LEU A 67 -1.03 0.84 -8.02
N GLY A 68 -0.74 -0.06 -8.98
CA GLY A 68 -0.78 0.24 -10.41
C GLY A 68 0.35 1.13 -10.92
N MET A 69 1.40 1.37 -10.12
CA MET A 69 2.51 2.27 -10.48
C MET A 69 3.56 1.61 -11.37
N VAL A 70 3.68 0.28 -11.29
CA VAL A 70 4.56 -0.52 -12.15
C VAL A 70 3.83 -1.76 -12.63
N THR A 71 4.31 -2.32 -13.74
CA THR A 71 3.98 -3.68 -14.20
C THR A 71 5.17 -4.60 -13.99
N MET A 72 4.91 -5.90 -13.95
CA MET A 72 5.95 -6.93 -13.87
C MET A 72 5.67 -7.98 -14.95
N SER A 73 6.63 -8.21 -15.86
CA SER A 73 6.62 -9.35 -16.76
C SER A 73 6.96 -10.64 -16.01
N ARG A 74 6.78 -11.80 -16.65
CA ARG A 74 7.08 -13.08 -16.00
C ARG A 74 8.41 -13.67 -16.42
N ASP A 75 8.77 -13.56 -17.69
CA ASP A 75 9.98 -14.16 -18.22
C ASP A 75 10.54 -13.33 -19.40
N PRO A 76 11.65 -12.63 -19.23
CA PRO A 76 12.34 -12.36 -17.95
C PRO A 76 11.50 -11.46 -17.04
N VAL A 77 11.78 -11.49 -15.74
CA VAL A 77 11.10 -10.58 -14.80
C VAL A 77 11.65 -9.18 -14.99
N LEU A 78 10.84 -8.33 -15.61
CA LEU A 78 11.12 -6.91 -15.79
C LEU A 78 10.06 -6.08 -15.07
N VAL A 79 10.50 -5.07 -14.37
CA VAL A 79 9.67 -4.06 -13.73
C VAL A 79 9.67 -2.82 -14.63
N THR A 80 8.48 -2.41 -15.05
CA THR A 80 8.29 -1.30 -15.99
C THR A 80 7.33 -0.29 -15.40
N LEU A 81 7.66 0.99 -15.49
CA LEU A 81 6.82 2.09 -15.04
C LEU A 81 5.51 2.14 -15.86
N THR A 82 4.40 2.43 -15.20
CA THR A 82 3.11 2.72 -15.85
C THR A 82 2.93 4.22 -16.05
N SER A 83 1.88 4.63 -16.78
CA SER A 83 1.49 6.05 -16.86
C SER A 83 1.18 6.63 -15.47
N ALA A 84 0.45 5.89 -14.63
CA ALA A 84 0.16 6.29 -13.25
C ALA A 84 1.44 6.44 -12.41
N GLY A 85 2.40 5.54 -12.58
CA GLY A 85 3.72 5.67 -11.96
C GLY A 85 4.48 6.90 -12.41
N SER A 86 4.42 7.21 -13.72
CA SER A 86 5.02 8.41 -14.27
C SER A 86 4.37 9.69 -13.73
N GLU A 87 3.03 9.74 -13.69
CA GLU A 87 2.28 10.84 -13.08
C GLU A 87 2.66 11.03 -11.62
N MET A 88 2.79 9.94 -10.86
CA MET A 88 3.19 10.00 -9.45
C MET A 88 4.60 10.56 -9.27
N LEU A 89 5.56 10.19 -10.14
CA LEU A 89 6.92 10.74 -10.09
C LEU A 89 6.97 12.25 -10.41
N ALA A 90 6.01 12.77 -11.16
CA ALA A 90 5.88 14.19 -11.43
C ALA A 90 5.32 14.98 -10.23
N THR A 91 4.78 14.31 -9.21
CA THR A 91 4.30 14.97 -7.99
C THR A 91 5.37 15.01 -6.91
N ALA A 92 5.35 16.06 -6.07
CA ALA A 92 6.18 16.10 -4.88
C ALA A 92 5.74 15.02 -3.87
N PRO A 93 6.69 14.38 -3.17
CA PRO A 93 6.35 13.49 -2.04
C PRO A 93 5.49 14.21 -1.00
N TYR A 94 4.52 13.51 -0.43
CA TYR A 94 3.58 14.03 0.57
C TYR A 94 2.64 15.15 0.09
N SER A 95 2.60 15.42 -1.22
CA SER A 95 1.66 16.37 -1.81
C SER A 95 0.25 15.78 -1.92
N LYS A 96 -0.75 16.65 -2.05
CA LYS A 96 -2.13 16.23 -2.34
C LYS A 96 -2.21 15.45 -3.65
N GLY A 97 -1.45 15.85 -4.68
CA GLY A 97 -1.41 15.15 -5.96
C GLY A 97 -0.89 13.73 -5.82
N GLU A 98 0.15 13.50 -5.03
CA GLU A 98 0.62 12.15 -4.74
C GLU A 98 -0.44 11.33 -3.99
N ALA A 99 -1.10 11.91 -2.98
CA ALA A 99 -2.16 11.24 -2.22
C ALA A 99 -3.33 10.82 -3.11
N GLU A 100 -3.75 11.67 -4.05
CA GLU A 100 -4.80 11.38 -5.01
C GLU A 100 -4.44 10.22 -5.93
N LEU A 101 -3.21 10.19 -6.45
CA LEU A 101 -2.73 9.11 -7.32
C LEU A 101 -2.61 7.79 -6.57
N LEU A 102 -2.07 7.81 -5.35
CA LEU A 102 -1.99 6.62 -4.49
C LEU A 102 -3.38 6.09 -4.15
N ARG A 103 -4.32 6.97 -3.79
CA ARG A 103 -5.70 6.60 -3.51
C ARG A 103 -6.38 6.00 -4.73
N LYS A 104 -6.26 6.64 -5.90
CA LYS A 104 -6.80 6.13 -7.16
C LYS A 104 -6.24 4.73 -7.48
N GLY A 105 -4.93 4.53 -7.33
CA GLY A 105 -4.29 3.22 -7.52
C GLY A 105 -4.79 2.17 -6.52
N PHE A 106 -4.98 2.57 -5.26
CA PHE A 106 -5.53 1.69 -4.23
C PHE A 106 -6.97 1.27 -4.55
N GLU A 107 -7.83 2.21 -4.92
CA GLU A 107 -9.25 1.99 -5.21
C GLU A 107 -9.47 1.19 -6.49
N SER A 108 -8.72 1.47 -7.54
CA SER A 108 -8.90 0.84 -8.86
C SER A 108 -8.11 -0.46 -9.03
N GLY A 109 -7.18 -0.73 -8.14
CA GLY A 109 -6.32 -1.90 -8.17
C GLY A 109 -6.88 -3.10 -7.39
N PRO A 110 -6.07 -4.14 -7.20
CA PRO A 110 -6.48 -5.35 -6.46
C PRO A 110 -6.80 -5.08 -4.98
N LEU A 111 -6.42 -3.93 -4.45
CA LEU A 111 -6.72 -3.51 -3.08
C LEU A 111 -8.07 -2.78 -2.95
N GLY A 112 -8.75 -2.50 -4.05
CA GLY A 112 -10.06 -1.84 -4.09
C GLY A 112 -11.10 -2.38 -3.11
N PRO A 113 -11.21 -3.71 -2.92
CA PRO A 113 -12.14 -4.27 -1.93
C PRO A 113 -11.95 -3.75 -0.49
N PHE A 114 -10.77 -3.25 -0.16
CA PHE A 114 -10.48 -2.69 1.16
C PHE A 114 -10.69 -1.16 1.22
N ALA A 115 -10.95 -0.50 0.09
CA ALA A 115 -10.92 0.97 -0.01
C ALA A 115 -11.94 1.65 0.91
N SER A 116 -13.19 1.18 0.92
CA SER A 116 -14.24 1.76 1.76
C SER A 116 -13.89 1.71 3.25
N MET A 117 -13.32 0.59 3.69
CA MET A 117 -12.89 0.41 5.08
C MET A 117 -11.62 1.21 5.37
N MET A 118 -10.65 1.17 4.46
CA MET A 118 -9.36 1.84 4.60
C MET A 118 -9.49 3.35 4.71
N LEU A 119 -10.42 3.95 3.95
CA LEU A 119 -10.61 5.40 3.87
C LEU A 119 -11.74 5.90 4.79
N ALA A 120 -12.42 5.01 5.51
CA ALA A 120 -13.51 5.37 6.41
C ALA A 120 -13.08 6.32 7.54
N THR A 121 -14.03 7.13 7.99
CA THR A 121 -13.88 7.94 9.20
C THR A 121 -15.03 7.58 10.16
N PRO A 122 -14.74 7.07 11.36
CA PRO A 122 -13.41 6.82 11.95
C PRO A 122 -12.63 5.70 11.26
N ALA A 123 -11.31 5.66 11.46
CA ALA A 123 -10.46 4.59 10.96
C ALA A 123 -10.89 3.23 11.54
N PRO A 124 -10.78 2.14 10.78
CA PRO A 124 -11.06 0.81 11.30
C PRO A 124 -10.03 0.44 12.38
N THR A 125 -10.45 -0.36 13.35
CA THR A 125 -9.49 -0.97 14.27
C THR A 125 -8.64 -1.99 13.54
N LEU A 126 -7.42 -2.24 14.04
CA LEU A 126 -6.53 -3.23 13.45
C LEU A 126 -7.17 -4.62 13.38
N ASP A 127 -7.93 -5.02 14.41
CA ASP A 127 -8.54 -6.35 14.47
C ASP A 127 -9.65 -6.53 13.44
N VAL A 128 -10.50 -5.51 13.26
CA VAL A 128 -11.56 -5.51 12.24
C VAL A 128 -10.95 -5.54 10.84
N PHE A 129 -9.93 -4.71 10.59
CA PHE A 129 -9.29 -4.67 9.29
C PHE A 129 -8.49 -5.94 8.99
N ALA A 130 -7.81 -6.52 9.99
CA ALA A 130 -7.10 -7.78 9.85
C ALA A 130 -8.03 -8.96 9.54
N ALA A 131 -9.22 -8.99 10.15
CA ALA A 131 -10.23 -9.99 9.83
C ALA A 131 -10.67 -9.91 8.35
N ALA A 132 -10.91 -8.70 7.83
CA ALA A 132 -11.26 -8.48 6.43
C ALA A 132 -10.12 -8.91 5.48
N VAL A 133 -8.89 -8.51 5.77
CA VAL A 133 -7.70 -8.89 5.00
C VAL A 133 -7.48 -10.40 5.02
N GLY A 134 -7.65 -11.03 6.18
CA GLY A 134 -7.51 -12.47 6.34
C GLY A 134 -8.54 -13.26 5.54
N ALA A 135 -9.80 -12.83 5.59
CA ALA A 135 -10.89 -13.47 4.85
C ALA A 135 -10.71 -13.33 3.34
N ALA A 136 -10.37 -12.13 2.85
CA ALA A 136 -10.19 -11.87 1.43
C ALA A 136 -8.97 -12.61 0.85
N GLY A 137 -7.84 -12.63 1.56
CA GLY A 137 -6.59 -13.21 1.09
C GLY A 137 -6.38 -14.68 1.50
N LEU A 138 -7.28 -15.30 2.23
CA LEU A 138 -7.11 -16.64 2.83
C LEU A 138 -5.81 -16.75 3.66
N LEU A 139 -5.56 -15.74 4.48
CA LEU A 139 -4.34 -15.63 5.26
C LEU A 139 -4.53 -16.17 6.67
N SER A 140 -3.46 -16.71 7.25
CA SER A 140 -3.44 -17.00 8.68
C SER A 140 -3.66 -15.71 9.51
N PRO A 141 -4.22 -15.79 10.72
CA PRO A 141 -4.48 -14.60 11.56
C PRO A 141 -3.23 -13.73 11.77
N ALA A 142 -2.08 -14.34 12.01
CA ALA A 142 -0.83 -13.62 12.23
C ALA A 142 -0.39 -12.86 10.94
N THR A 143 -0.48 -13.52 9.77
CA THR A 143 -0.14 -12.91 8.48
C THR A 143 -1.12 -11.79 8.13
N ALA A 144 -2.42 -12.02 8.34
CA ALA A 144 -3.46 -11.02 8.10
C ALA A 144 -3.24 -9.76 8.95
N ARG A 145 -2.96 -9.94 10.24
CA ARG A 145 -2.68 -8.84 11.16
C ARG A 145 -1.45 -8.05 10.74
N HIS A 146 -0.36 -8.73 10.36
CA HIS A 146 0.85 -8.07 9.90
C HIS A 146 0.62 -7.24 8.62
N ARG A 147 -0.10 -7.80 7.63
CA ARG A 147 -0.41 -7.09 6.39
C ARG A 147 -1.41 -5.95 6.60
N ALA A 148 -2.42 -6.15 7.42
CA ALA A 148 -3.37 -5.11 7.79
C ALA A 148 -2.66 -3.91 8.46
N GLN A 149 -1.74 -4.18 9.36
CA GLN A 149 -0.93 -3.15 10.01
C GLN A 149 -0.08 -2.37 9.00
N GLY A 150 0.48 -3.08 8.00
CA GLY A 150 1.23 -2.45 6.90
C GLY A 150 0.34 -1.53 6.05
N LEU A 151 -0.84 -1.99 5.67
CA LEU A 151 -1.80 -1.19 4.90
C LEU A 151 -2.30 0.02 5.70
N LEU A 152 -2.66 -0.16 6.97
CA LEU A 152 -3.09 0.96 7.82
C LEU A 152 -2.02 2.05 7.98
N ALA A 153 -0.74 1.68 7.89
CA ALA A 153 0.33 2.67 7.88
C ALA A 153 0.33 3.58 6.63
N TRP A 154 -0.32 3.16 5.53
CA TRP A 154 -0.46 3.97 4.33
C TRP A 154 -1.57 5.02 4.43
N ARG A 155 -2.51 4.82 5.37
CA ARG A 155 -3.76 5.59 5.44
C ARG A 155 -3.54 7.10 5.48
N THR A 156 -2.67 7.58 6.35
CA THR A 156 -2.34 9.02 6.47
C THR A 156 -1.90 9.61 5.12
N ARG A 157 -1.07 8.86 4.38
CA ARG A 157 -0.58 9.28 3.07
C ARG A 157 -1.68 9.25 2.00
N LEU A 158 -2.53 8.22 2.01
CA LEU A 158 -3.68 8.10 1.09
C LEU A 158 -4.72 9.21 1.33
N LEU A 159 -4.89 9.65 2.57
CA LEU A 159 -5.81 10.74 2.91
C LEU A 159 -5.20 12.13 2.66
N GLY A 160 -3.93 12.22 2.30
CA GLY A 160 -3.24 13.50 2.11
C GLY A 160 -3.06 14.28 3.42
N GLU A 161 -3.12 13.59 4.56
CA GLU A 161 -2.83 14.17 5.86
C GLU A 161 -1.32 14.39 5.95
N ALA A 162 -0.89 15.61 6.28
CA ALA A 162 0.51 15.90 6.54
C ALA A 162 1.03 14.97 7.64
N LYS A 163 2.27 14.50 7.53
CA LYS A 163 2.95 13.90 8.69
C LYS A 163 2.83 14.91 9.82
N GLY A 164 1.94 14.64 10.79
CA GLY A 164 1.84 15.48 11.98
C GLY A 164 3.25 15.66 12.53
N THR A 165 3.63 16.87 12.79
CA THR A 165 4.85 17.30 13.47
C THR A 165 4.92 16.66 14.86
N GLN A 166 5.25 15.36 14.92
CA GLN A 166 5.61 14.68 16.16
C GLN A 166 7.08 14.91 16.52
N SER A 167 7.60 16.10 16.25
CA SER A 167 9.02 16.40 16.51
C SER A 167 9.27 17.61 17.39
N GLU A 168 8.27 18.32 17.89
CA GLU A 168 8.54 19.50 18.74
C GLU A 168 8.34 19.29 20.25
N ASP A 169 7.68 18.20 20.69
CA ASP A 169 7.43 18.00 22.14
C ASP A 169 8.48 17.15 22.87
N ARG A 170 9.56 16.74 22.22
CA ARG A 170 10.63 15.97 22.88
C ARG A 170 11.87 16.76 23.29
N GLN A 171 11.90 18.07 23.07
CA GLN A 171 13.07 18.90 23.41
C GLN A 171 12.87 19.84 24.59
N LEU A 172 11.76 19.79 25.31
CA LEU A 172 11.47 20.68 26.43
C LEU A 172 11.49 20.04 27.83
N ILE A 173 12.11 18.86 27.98
CA ILE A 173 12.32 18.26 29.32
C ILE A 173 13.81 17.90 29.46
N LEU A 174 14.66 18.92 29.49
CA LEU A 174 16.03 18.84 30.02
C LEU A 174 16.49 20.25 30.41
N PHE A 175 15.88 20.76 31.50
CA PHE A 175 16.49 21.75 32.40
C PHE A 175 15.96 21.52 33.79
#